data_75724880cc6ea10293332b14963d25de
#
_entry.id   75724880cc6ea10293332b14963d25de
#
_cell.length_a   1.000
_cell.length_b   1.000
_cell.length_c   1.000
_cell.angle_alpha   90.00
_cell.angle_beta   90.00
_cell.angle_gamma   90.00
#
_symmetry.space_group_name_H-M   'P 1'
#
loop_
_entity.id
_entity.type
_entity.pdbx_description
1 polymer ?
#
loop_
_entity_poly.entity_id
_entity_poly.type
_entity_poly.pdbx_seq_one_letter_code
_entity_poly.pdbx_strand_id
1 'polypeptide(L)'
;LNKLDYLKDNKKVDYELVDMKKIIDTAIKEFKFRRKDVKFVVSFDKNSKFYGTYDYFETVIDNLLANFMRYAESTIKITAKNNRLTLYNDGPNIDDTLLEGIFTPFRKGIKGEFGLGLSIVKKTLLLMNYDIKVKNEKKGVSFVIFKKTSK
;
A
#
# COMPACT_ATOMS: atom_id res chain seq x y z
N LEU A 1 -2.03 -17.81 13.17
CA LEU A 1 -2.68 -16.50 13.35
C LEU A 1 -2.64 -15.72 12.05
N ASN A 2 -3.73 -15.11 11.73
CA ASN A 2 -3.74 -14.18 10.60
C ASN A 2 -3.29 -12.79 11.06
N LYS A 3 -2.98 -11.92 10.11
CA LYS A 3 -2.47 -10.59 10.43
C LYS A 3 -3.46 -9.72 11.18
N LEU A 4 -4.74 -9.94 10.96
CA LEU A 4 -5.77 -9.16 11.65
C LEU A 4 -5.79 -9.46 13.14
N ASP A 5 -5.63 -10.73 13.52
CA ASP A 5 -5.57 -11.12 14.93
C ASP A 5 -4.35 -10.54 15.61
N TYR A 6 -3.21 -10.56 14.91
CA TYR A 6 -1.98 -9.95 15.42
C TYR A 6 -2.19 -8.47 15.73
N LEU A 7 -2.83 -7.73 14.81
CA LEU A 7 -3.07 -6.31 15.00
C LEU A 7 -4.01 -6.01 16.17
N LYS A 8 -5.00 -6.87 16.41
CA LYS A 8 -5.90 -6.71 17.55
C LYS A 8 -5.19 -6.88 18.89
N ASP A 9 -4.31 -7.84 18.98
CA ASP A 9 -3.68 -8.21 20.23
C ASP A 9 -2.46 -7.35 20.57
N ASN A 10 -1.92 -6.68 19.59
CA ASN A 10 -0.71 -5.89 19.78
C ASN A 10 -1.04 -4.50 20.32
N LYS A 11 -0.96 -4.36 21.64
CA LYS A 11 -1.33 -3.12 22.33
C LYS A 11 -0.24 -2.07 22.37
N LYS A 12 1.02 -2.50 22.28
CA LYS A 12 2.16 -1.59 22.28
C LYS A 12 2.98 -1.81 21.02
N VAL A 13 3.26 -0.72 20.35
CA VAL A 13 4.05 -0.73 19.13
C VAL A 13 5.24 0.18 19.34
N ASP A 14 6.44 -0.37 19.25
CA ASP A 14 7.65 0.42 19.33
C ASP A 14 7.92 1.05 17.97
N TYR A 15 7.69 2.34 17.90
CA TYR A 15 7.88 3.08 16.66
C TYR A 15 9.34 3.47 16.52
N GLU A 16 9.83 3.30 15.31
CA GLU A 16 11.20 3.66 14.97
C GLU A 16 11.24 4.21 13.56
N LEU A 17 12.37 4.79 13.20
CA LEU A 17 12.61 5.20 11.82
C LEU A 17 12.81 3.94 10.99
N VAL A 18 11.92 3.71 10.04
CA VAL A 18 11.91 2.48 9.24
C VAL A 18 12.64 2.70 7.93
N ASP A 19 13.46 1.73 7.53
CA ASP A 19 14.10 1.75 6.21
C ASP A 19 13.07 1.31 5.15
N MET A 20 12.28 2.27 4.70
CA MET A 20 11.20 2.00 3.74
C MET A 20 11.73 1.49 2.41
N LYS A 21 12.88 1.99 1.97
CA LYS A 21 13.45 1.54 0.70
C LYS A 21 13.78 0.05 0.74
N LYS A 22 14.28 -0.42 1.86
CA LYS A 22 14.58 -1.84 2.04
C LYS A 22 13.31 -2.67 1.97
N ILE A 23 12.23 -2.23 2.60
CA ILE A 23 10.95 -2.92 2.55
C ILE A 23 10.45 -3.01 1.11
N ILE A 24 10.51 -1.89 0.38
CA ILE A 24 10.07 -1.84 -1.00
C ILE A 24 10.92 -2.74 -1.88
N ASP A 25 12.24 -2.65 -1.77
CA ASP A 25 13.14 -3.45 -2.60
C ASP A 25 12.93 -4.95 -2.36
N THR A 26 12.75 -5.34 -1.11
CA THR A 26 12.50 -6.75 -0.75
C THR A 26 11.17 -7.22 -1.35
N ALA A 27 10.14 -6.42 -1.23
CA ALA A 27 8.83 -6.76 -1.78
C ALA A 27 8.88 -6.89 -3.31
N ILE A 28 9.57 -5.98 -3.99
CA ILE A 28 9.68 -6.03 -5.46
C ILE A 28 10.37 -7.31 -5.90
N LYS A 29 11.42 -7.73 -5.22
CA LYS A 29 12.11 -8.99 -5.55
C LYS A 29 11.14 -10.16 -5.52
N GLU A 30 10.25 -10.18 -4.54
CA GLU A 30 9.27 -11.25 -4.42
C GLU A 30 8.18 -11.15 -5.49
N PHE A 31 7.59 -9.97 -5.65
CA PHE A 31 6.42 -9.81 -6.50
C PHE A 31 6.72 -9.85 -8.00
N LYS A 32 7.89 -9.41 -8.42
CA LYS A 32 8.18 -9.41 -9.85
C LYS A 32 8.24 -10.82 -10.46
N PHE A 33 8.39 -11.85 -9.64
CA PHE A 33 8.29 -13.22 -10.15
C PHE A 33 6.86 -13.62 -10.50
N ARG A 34 5.87 -12.96 -9.92
CA ARG A 34 4.45 -13.25 -10.20
C ARG A 34 3.98 -12.65 -11.52
N ARG A 35 4.55 -11.53 -11.89
CA ARG A 35 4.18 -10.81 -13.11
C ARG A 35 5.44 -10.29 -13.79
N LYS A 36 6.08 -11.17 -14.57
CA LYS A 36 7.31 -10.81 -15.27
C LYS A 36 7.09 -9.78 -16.37
N ASP A 37 5.86 -9.60 -16.80
CA ASP A 37 5.44 -8.61 -17.78
C ASP A 37 5.28 -7.20 -17.20
N VAL A 38 5.39 -7.06 -15.87
CA VAL A 38 5.20 -5.78 -15.20
C VAL A 38 6.56 -5.18 -14.85
N LYS A 39 6.71 -3.91 -15.21
CA LYS A 39 7.91 -3.14 -14.89
C LYS A 39 7.69 -2.36 -13.61
N PHE A 40 8.66 -2.42 -12.70
CA PHE A 40 8.67 -1.62 -11.48
C PHE A 40 9.59 -0.42 -11.65
N VAL A 41 9.09 0.77 -11.35
CA VAL A 41 9.87 2.01 -11.38
C VAL A 41 9.84 2.60 -9.97
N VAL A 42 11.01 2.76 -9.37
CA VAL A 42 11.13 3.27 -8.00
C VAL A 42 11.90 4.58 -7.99
N SER A 43 11.33 5.59 -7.36
CA SER A 43 12.00 6.86 -7.13
C SER A 43 11.91 7.16 -5.64
N PHE A 44 13.04 7.18 -4.97
CA PHE A 44 13.06 7.30 -3.51
C PHE A 44 13.92 8.49 -3.08
N ASP A 45 13.25 9.52 -2.55
CA ASP A 45 13.94 10.65 -1.93
C ASP A 45 14.42 10.21 -0.55
N LYS A 46 15.73 10.11 -0.39
CA LYS A 46 16.33 9.64 0.86
C LYS A 46 15.99 10.53 2.07
N ASN A 47 15.52 11.75 1.84
CA ASN A 47 15.11 12.63 2.91
C ASN A 47 13.70 12.32 3.43
N SER A 48 12.94 11.51 2.71
CA SER A 48 11.63 11.07 3.19
C SER A 48 11.80 10.09 4.35
N LYS A 49 11.09 10.36 5.44
CA LYS A 49 11.19 9.59 6.68
C LYS A 49 9.85 8.96 7.02
N PHE A 50 9.92 7.71 7.46
CA PHE A 50 8.72 6.96 7.85
C PHE A 50 8.95 6.37 9.23
N TYR A 51 8.06 6.69 10.16
CA TYR A 51 8.13 6.22 11.55
C TYR A 51 7.01 5.21 11.80
N GLY A 52 7.36 4.06 12.29
CA GLY A 52 6.38 3.02 12.59
C GLY A 52 7.11 1.74 12.93
N THR A 53 6.56 0.62 12.55
CA THR A 53 7.24 -0.66 12.71
C THR A 53 7.52 -1.28 11.35
N TYR A 54 8.62 -1.98 11.25
CA TYR A 54 8.99 -2.71 10.04
C TYR A 54 7.87 -3.66 9.62
N ASP A 55 7.36 -4.45 10.57
CA ASP A 55 6.35 -5.46 10.29
C ASP A 55 5.05 -4.86 9.76
N TYR A 56 4.62 -3.73 10.31
CA TYR A 56 3.40 -3.09 9.85
C TYR A 56 3.55 -2.50 8.45
N PHE A 57 4.66 -1.82 8.18
CA PHE A 57 4.88 -1.30 6.84
C PHE A 57 5.06 -2.43 5.82
N GLU A 58 5.72 -3.53 6.20
CA GLU A 58 5.82 -4.69 5.33
C GLU A 58 4.45 -5.23 4.98
N THR A 59 3.56 -5.34 5.97
CA THR A 59 2.18 -5.78 5.75
C THR A 59 1.45 -4.86 4.77
N VAL A 60 1.62 -3.56 4.92
CA VAL A 60 1.01 -2.57 4.03
C VAL A 60 1.49 -2.74 2.60
N ILE A 61 2.81 -2.78 2.42
CA ILE A 61 3.39 -2.89 1.07
C ILE A 61 3.02 -4.21 0.41
N ASP A 62 3.11 -5.31 1.14
CA ASP A 62 2.77 -6.63 0.58
C ASP A 62 1.32 -6.68 0.12
N ASN A 63 0.40 -6.15 0.91
CA ASN A 63 -1.02 -6.17 0.53
C ASN A 63 -1.32 -5.26 -0.64
N LEU A 64 -0.68 -4.10 -0.72
CA LEU A 64 -0.86 -3.21 -1.88
C LEU A 64 -0.29 -3.82 -3.14
N LEU A 65 0.92 -4.38 -3.09
CA LEU A 65 1.51 -4.99 -4.27
C LEU A 65 0.77 -6.25 -4.70
N ALA A 66 0.26 -7.06 -3.77
CA ALA A 66 -0.59 -8.20 -4.12
C ALA A 66 -1.84 -7.75 -4.88
N ASN A 67 -2.44 -6.64 -4.44
CA ASN A 67 -3.57 -6.05 -5.17
C ASN A 67 -3.16 -5.60 -6.57
N PHE A 68 -1.99 -4.95 -6.69
CA PHE A 68 -1.51 -4.46 -7.97
C PHE A 68 -1.19 -5.59 -8.96
N MET A 69 -0.78 -6.77 -8.46
CA MET A 69 -0.55 -7.93 -9.34
C MET A 69 -1.81 -8.34 -10.10
N ARG A 70 -2.98 -8.03 -9.55
CA ARG A 70 -4.26 -8.35 -10.20
C ARG A 70 -4.65 -7.32 -11.25
N TYR A 71 -4.25 -6.07 -11.08
CA TYR A 71 -4.78 -4.97 -11.88
C TYR A 71 -3.79 -4.27 -12.79
N ALA A 72 -2.50 -4.28 -12.45
CA ALA A 72 -1.50 -3.61 -13.28
C ALA A 72 -1.46 -4.21 -14.69
N GLU A 73 -1.37 -3.35 -15.69
CA GLU A 73 -1.22 -3.80 -17.07
C GLU A 73 0.26 -4.00 -17.43
N SER A 74 1.08 -3.01 -17.17
CA SER A 74 2.49 -3.09 -17.55
C SER A 74 3.44 -2.41 -16.57
N THR A 75 2.97 -1.51 -15.73
CA THR A 75 3.86 -0.65 -14.93
C THR A 75 3.32 -0.41 -13.54
N ILE A 76 4.22 -0.53 -12.56
CA ILE A 76 3.98 -0.12 -11.18
C ILE A 76 5.06 0.90 -10.84
N LYS A 77 4.65 2.05 -10.30
CA LYS A 77 5.58 3.08 -9.86
C LYS A 77 5.45 3.31 -8.37
N ILE A 78 6.56 3.38 -7.68
CA ILE A 78 6.60 3.64 -6.25
C ILE A 78 7.49 4.84 -6.02
N THR A 79 6.94 5.90 -5.45
CA THR A 79 7.64 7.16 -5.24
C THR A 79 7.56 7.57 -3.78
N ALA A 80 8.71 7.83 -3.16
CA ALA A 80 8.78 8.42 -1.84
C ALA A 80 9.29 9.83 -1.97
N LYS A 81 8.49 10.81 -1.54
CA LYS A 81 8.83 12.22 -1.61
C LYS A 81 8.05 13.00 -0.56
N ASN A 82 8.71 13.92 0.13
CA ASN A 82 8.09 14.76 1.15
C ASN A 82 7.38 13.95 2.23
N ASN A 83 8.01 12.86 2.66
CA ASN A 83 7.49 11.95 3.69
C ASN A 83 6.17 11.29 3.31
N ARG A 84 5.88 11.21 2.02
CA ARG A 84 4.73 10.51 1.47
C ARG A 84 5.20 9.39 0.58
N LEU A 85 4.42 8.33 0.53
CA LEU A 85 4.69 7.19 -0.34
C LEU A 85 3.53 7.03 -1.29
N THR A 86 3.82 7.15 -2.58
CA THR A 86 2.81 6.98 -3.63
C THR A 86 3.07 5.68 -4.36
N LEU A 87 2.05 4.84 -4.46
CA LEU A 87 2.11 3.59 -5.20
C LEU A 87 1.08 3.67 -6.31
N TYR A 88 1.56 3.54 -7.53
CA TYR A 88 0.75 3.68 -8.74
C TYR A 88 0.80 2.41 -9.57
N ASN A 89 -0.32 2.02 -10.17
CA ASN A 89 -0.34 1.01 -11.21
C ASN A 89 -1.16 1.51 -12.40
N ASP A 90 -0.79 1.06 -13.58
CA ASP A 90 -1.40 1.50 -14.84
C ASP A 90 -2.59 0.64 -15.28
N GLY A 91 -3.21 -0.03 -14.35
CA GLY A 91 -4.43 -0.79 -14.61
C GLY A 91 -5.63 0.11 -14.86
N PRO A 92 -6.81 -0.49 -14.98
CA PRO A 92 -8.02 0.29 -15.21
C PRO A 92 -8.35 1.20 -14.03
N ASN A 93 -9.01 2.33 -14.33
CA ASN A 93 -9.54 3.17 -13.26
C ASN A 93 -10.55 2.39 -12.43
N ILE A 94 -10.71 2.79 -11.20
CA ILE A 94 -11.72 2.22 -10.31
C ILE A 94 -13.00 3.02 -10.50
N ASP A 95 -14.13 2.31 -10.63
CA ASP A 95 -15.42 2.95 -10.73
C ASP A 95 -15.65 3.86 -9.51
N ASP A 96 -16.15 5.07 -9.75
CA ASP A 96 -16.37 6.04 -8.69
C ASP A 96 -17.26 5.49 -7.57
N THR A 97 -18.20 4.62 -7.90
CA THR A 97 -19.07 4.00 -6.89
C THR A 97 -18.31 3.05 -5.96
N LEU A 98 -17.14 2.58 -6.38
CA LEU A 98 -16.32 1.67 -5.59
C LEU A 98 -15.23 2.39 -4.81
N LEU A 99 -14.80 3.56 -5.28
CA LEU A 99 -13.69 4.28 -4.63
C LEU A 99 -13.95 4.58 -3.16
N GLU A 100 -15.16 5.02 -2.85
CA GLU A 100 -15.50 5.45 -1.51
C GLU A 100 -15.37 4.34 -0.47
N GLY A 101 -15.70 3.11 -0.86
CA GLY A 101 -15.67 1.98 0.06
C GLY A 101 -14.53 1.00 -0.20
N ILE A 102 -13.49 1.41 -0.91
CA ILE A 102 -12.45 0.46 -1.36
C ILE A 102 -11.70 -0.19 -0.21
N PHE A 103 -11.63 0.47 0.95
CA PHE A 103 -10.95 -0.07 2.13
C PHE A 103 -11.89 -0.86 3.05
N THR A 104 -13.14 -1.03 2.65
CA THR A 104 -14.11 -1.85 3.39
C THR A 104 -13.83 -3.33 3.09
N PRO A 105 -13.84 -4.21 4.11
CA PRO A 105 -13.60 -5.64 3.89
C PRO A 105 -14.60 -6.23 2.90
N PHE A 106 -14.11 -7.15 2.06
CA PHE A 106 -14.92 -7.92 1.10
C PHE A 106 -15.61 -7.09 0.02
N ARG A 107 -15.12 -5.89 -0.23
CA ARG A 107 -15.64 -5.06 -1.32
C ARG A 107 -15.24 -5.68 -2.65
N LYS A 108 -16.18 -5.75 -3.60
CA LYS A 108 -15.90 -6.30 -4.93
C LYS A 108 -15.38 -5.23 -5.87
N GLY A 109 -14.36 -5.58 -6.62
CA GLY A 109 -13.79 -4.73 -7.66
C GLY A 109 -14.07 -5.30 -9.04
N ILE A 110 -13.37 -4.77 -10.06
CA ILE A 110 -13.58 -5.15 -11.46
C ILE A 110 -13.29 -6.64 -11.69
N LYS A 111 -12.22 -7.15 -11.10
CA LYS A 111 -11.77 -8.55 -11.28
C LYS A 111 -12.07 -9.41 -10.07
N GLY A 112 -13.13 -9.07 -9.33
CA GLY A 112 -13.53 -9.82 -8.15
C GLY A 112 -13.42 -8.97 -6.88
N GLU A 113 -13.19 -9.61 -5.77
CA GLU A 113 -13.16 -8.94 -4.48
C GLU A 113 -11.81 -8.30 -4.20
N PHE A 114 -11.83 -7.13 -3.55
CA PHE A 114 -10.62 -6.61 -2.91
C PHE A 114 -10.28 -7.42 -1.66
N GLY A 115 -11.25 -8.17 -1.11
CA GLY A 115 -11.05 -9.02 0.04
C GLY A 115 -10.68 -8.25 1.28
N LEU A 116 -9.78 -8.81 2.08
CA LEU A 116 -9.29 -8.18 3.29
C LEU A 116 -8.06 -7.32 3.08
N GLY A 117 -7.39 -7.46 1.93
CA GLY A 117 -6.09 -6.83 1.70
C GLY A 117 -6.08 -5.33 1.92
N LEU A 118 -7.00 -4.61 1.27
CA LEU A 118 -7.03 -3.15 1.40
C LEU A 118 -7.55 -2.68 2.76
N SER A 119 -8.46 -3.43 3.39
CA SER A 119 -8.90 -3.07 4.74
C SER A 119 -7.78 -3.27 5.76
N ILE A 120 -6.94 -4.29 5.58
CA ILE A 120 -5.77 -4.50 6.41
C ILE A 120 -4.80 -3.33 6.26
N VAL A 121 -4.58 -2.86 5.03
CA VAL A 121 -3.73 -1.70 4.76
C VAL A 121 -4.22 -0.49 5.56
N LYS A 122 -5.49 -0.17 5.46
CA LYS A 122 -6.07 0.99 6.15
C LYS A 122 -5.90 0.87 7.67
N LYS A 123 -6.29 -0.27 8.24
CA LYS A 123 -6.19 -0.49 9.68
C LYS A 123 -4.75 -0.42 10.18
N THR A 124 -3.84 -1.05 9.44
CA THR A 124 -2.43 -1.09 9.84
C THR A 124 -1.84 0.31 9.86
N LEU A 125 -2.12 1.09 8.82
CA LEU A 125 -1.63 2.46 8.75
C LEU A 125 -2.19 3.32 9.89
N LEU A 126 -3.47 3.18 10.19
CA LEU A 126 -4.08 3.96 11.27
C LEU A 126 -3.44 3.66 12.63
N LEU A 127 -2.99 2.42 12.86
CA LEU A 127 -2.27 2.07 14.08
C LEU A 127 -0.97 2.85 14.24
N MET A 128 -0.36 3.25 13.13
CA MET A 128 0.89 4.00 13.13
C MET A 128 0.68 5.51 12.95
N ASN A 129 -0.58 5.96 13.02
CA ASN A 129 -0.94 7.36 12.78
C ASN A 129 -0.63 7.82 11.35
N TYR A 130 -0.77 6.89 10.40
CA TYR A 130 -0.73 7.16 8.98
C TYR A 130 -2.11 6.96 8.39
N ASP A 131 -2.34 7.49 7.21
CA ASP A 131 -3.57 7.24 6.46
C ASP A 131 -3.23 7.01 4.99
N ILE A 132 -4.23 6.68 4.21
CA ILE A 132 -4.07 6.37 2.81
C ILE A 132 -5.23 6.97 2.02
N LYS A 133 -4.91 7.49 0.85
CA LYS A 133 -5.89 8.00 -0.11
C LYS A 133 -5.71 7.25 -1.43
N VAL A 134 -6.80 7.08 -2.14
CA VAL A 134 -6.80 6.46 -3.46
C VAL A 134 -7.43 7.42 -4.44
N LYS A 135 -6.86 7.50 -5.64
CA LYS A 135 -7.44 8.32 -6.69
C LYS A 135 -7.16 7.71 -8.06
N ASN A 136 -8.12 7.90 -8.96
CA ASN A 136 -7.89 7.58 -10.36
C ASN A 136 -6.98 8.63 -10.98
N GLU A 137 -6.03 8.15 -11.76
CA GLU A 137 -5.22 9.01 -12.62
C GLU A 137 -5.83 9.02 -14.02
N LYS A 138 -5.24 9.76 -14.93
CA LYS A 138 -5.68 9.74 -16.33
C LYS A 138 -5.72 8.30 -16.85
N LYS A 139 -4.69 7.54 -16.55
CA LYS A 139 -4.67 6.10 -16.72
C LYS A 139 -4.12 5.51 -15.42
N GLY A 140 -4.81 4.51 -14.89
CA GLY A 140 -4.33 3.85 -13.68
C GLY A 140 -4.88 4.45 -12.41
N VAL A 141 -4.30 4.00 -11.31
CA VAL A 141 -4.76 4.35 -9.97
C VAL A 141 -3.55 4.60 -9.07
N SER A 142 -3.62 5.64 -8.26
CA SER A 142 -2.59 5.94 -7.25
C SER A 142 -3.13 5.79 -5.85
N PHE A 143 -2.30 5.19 -4.99
CA PHE A 143 -2.52 5.15 -3.56
C PHE A 143 -1.44 5.99 -2.90
N VAL A 144 -1.83 6.92 -2.03
CA VAL A 144 -0.89 7.81 -1.35
C VAL A 144 -0.97 7.59 0.15
N ILE A 145 0.17 7.21 0.72
CA ILE A 145 0.33 6.99 2.16
C ILE A 145 0.99 8.23 2.75
N PHE A 146 0.41 8.75 3.81
CA PHE A 146 0.89 9.97 4.45
C PHE A 146 0.64 9.93 5.95
N LYS A 147 1.45 10.66 6.70
CA LYS A 147 1.27 10.75 8.14
C LYS A 147 0.09 11.66 8.45
N LYS A 148 -0.77 11.23 9.37
CA LYS A 148 -1.90 12.07 9.81
C LYS A 148 -1.36 13.24 10.61
N THR A 149 -1.92 14.42 10.34
CA THR A 149 -1.53 15.59 11.12
C THR A 149 -2.14 15.52 12.52
N SER A 150 -1.32 15.83 13.51
CA SER A 150 -1.81 15.95 14.89
C SER A 150 -2.60 17.23 15.03
N LYS A 151 -3.56 17.17 15.91
CA LYS A 151 -4.26 18.39 16.32
C LYS A 151 -3.75 18.87 17.66
#